data_25b3d61ab4ca3b52388470bdab9238b5
#
_entry.id   25b3d61ab4ca3b52388470bdab9238b5
#
_cell.length_a   1.000
_cell.length_b   1.000
_cell.length_c   1.000
_cell.angle_alpha   90.00
_cell.angle_beta   90.00
_cell.angle_gamma   90.00
#
_symmetry.space_group_name_H-M   'P 1'
#
loop_
_entity.id
_entity.type
_entity.pdbx_description
1 polymer ?
#
loop_
_entity_poly.entity_id
_entity_poly.type
_entity_poly.pdbx_seq_one_letter_code
_entity_poly.pdbx_strand_id
1 'polypeptide(L)'
;MALFLRGLCLLAGYLFGGFLTAEVVARCTAGVSARDIGTGNPGMANIATHLGKKAGLLVLSGDVIKTAAACWFCHQLAPELGLTALLYGGLGAVLGHNWPIWYKGRGGKGVAVTCAWLMLYLPVTSVLCCLAGGVAVLLTGYLPVGAVLIAALAVPVGWLQYGTEAGAVLALNAVIMVTRHWAGLQRIHRGEELQFFRPKL
;
A
#
# COMPACT_ATOMS: atom_id res chain seq x y z
N MET A 1 10.95 14.81 -22.76
CA MET A 1 10.13 13.58 -22.97
C MET A 1 10.13 12.67 -21.74
N ALA A 2 11.26 12.18 -21.26
CA ALA A 2 11.33 11.23 -20.13
C ALA A 2 10.67 11.70 -18.83
N LEU A 3 10.79 12.98 -18.43
CA LEU A 3 10.12 13.52 -17.25
C LEU A 3 8.59 13.56 -17.40
N PHE A 4 8.11 13.92 -18.59
CA PHE A 4 6.69 13.94 -18.91
C PHE A 4 6.06 12.53 -18.79
N LEU A 5 6.74 11.49 -19.31
CA LEU A 5 6.27 10.11 -19.20
C LEU A 5 6.25 9.59 -17.76
N ARG A 6 7.22 9.98 -16.93
CA ARG A 6 7.20 9.70 -15.48
C ARG A 6 5.95 10.31 -14.83
N GLY A 7 5.63 11.56 -15.18
CA GLY A 7 4.42 12.24 -14.71
C GLY A 7 3.13 11.53 -15.17
N LEU A 8 3.06 11.07 -16.41
CA LEU A 8 1.92 10.30 -16.91
C LEU A 8 1.76 8.96 -16.18
N CYS A 9 2.85 8.22 -15.95
CA CYS A 9 2.81 6.98 -15.19
C CYS A 9 2.35 7.23 -13.74
N LEU A 10 2.83 8.31 -13.11
CA LEU A 10 2.39 8.69 -11.76
C LEU A 10 0.89 8.99 -11.73
N LEU A 11 0.39 9.76 -12.70
CA LEU A 11 -1.03 10.10 -12.81
C LEU A 11 -1.89 8.87 -13.10
N ALA A 12 -1.50 8.05 -14.05
CA ALA A 12 -2.20 6.80 -14.36
C ALA A 12 -2.26 5.88 -13.13
N GLY A 13 -1.12 5.66 -12.48
CA GLY A 13 -1.06 4.89 -11.23
C GLY A 13 -1.99 5.46 -10.17
N TYR A 14 -2.03 6.79 -9.99
CA TYR A 14 -2.93 7.46 -9.06
C TYR A 14 -4.41 7.17 -9.34
N LEU A 15 -4.81 7.22 -10.60
CA LEU A 15 -6.20 6.94 -10.99
C LEU A 15 -6.60 5.48 -10.69
N PHE A 16 -5.75 4.51 -11.03
CA PHE A 16 -5.97 3.11 -10.66
C PHE A 16 -6.00 2.90 -9.15
N GLY A 17 -5.02 3.47 -8.45
CA GLY A 17 -4.90 3.38 -6.99
C GLY A 17 -6.10 3.95 -6.26
N GLY A 18 -6.68 5.04 -6.79
CA GLY A 18 -7.83 5.72 -6.24
C GLY A 18 -9.12 4.89 -6.22
N PHE A 19 -9.19 3.79 -6.96
CA PHE A 19 -10.27 2.82 -6.82
C PHE A 19 -10.13 2.08 -5.48
N LEU A 20 -11.04 2.32 -4.55
CA LEU A 20 -11.02 1.68 -3.23
C LEU A 20 -11.86 0.40 -3.22
N THR A 21 -11.20 -0.74 -3.34
CA THR A 21 -11.84 -2.06 -3.29
C THR A 21 -12.63 -2.26 -2.00
N ALA A 22 -12.09 -1.79 -0.88
CA ALA A 22 -12.76 -1.87 0.43
C ALA A 22 -14.12 -1.17 0.45
N GLU A 23 -14.26 -0.04 -0.26
CA GLU A 23 -15.54 0.68 -0.36
C GLU A 23 -16.58 -0.14 -1.12
N VAL A 24 -16.18 -0.75 -2.23
CA VAL A 24 -17.06 -1.62 -3.03
C VAL A 24 -17.49 -2.83 -2.20
N VAL A 25 -16.54 -3.52 -1.58
CA VAL A 25 -16.82 -4.71 -0.76
C VAL A 25 -17.75 -4.37 0.41
N ALA A 26 -17.49 -3.27 1.15
CA ALA A 26 -18.31 -2.86 2.29
C ALA A 26 -19.73 -2.54 1.86
N ARG A 27 -19.93 -1.80 0.75
CA ARG A 27 -21.26 -1.49 0.22
C ARG A 27 -22.00 -2.74 -0.25
N CYS A 28 -21.34 -3.64 -0.95
CA CYS A 28 -21.96 -4.88 -1.44
C CYS A 28 -22.28 -5.87 -0.32
N THR A 29 -21.51 -5.90 0.78
CA THR A 29 -21.68 -6.91 1.85
C THR A 29 -22.49 -6.39 3.04
N ALA A 30 -22.39 -5.10 3.36
CA ALA A 30 -23.00 -4.51 4.55
C ALA A 30 -23.87 -3.27 4.26
N GLY A 31 -23.96 -2.80 3.01
CA GLY A 31 -24.77 -1.63 2.63
C GLY A 31 -24.23 -0.28 3.13
N VAL A 32 -23.03 -0.25 3.75
CA VAL A 32 -22.44 0.94 4.36
C VAL A 32 -21.08 1.27 3.77
N SER A 33 -20.58 2.48 4.00
CA SER A 33 -19.20 2.83 3.61
C SER A 33 -18.17 2.10 4.45
N ALA A 34 -17.05 1.72 3.85
CA ALA A 34 -15.92 1.15 4.57
C ALA A 34 -15.38 2.05 5.70
N ARG A 35 -15.67 3.36 5.62
CA ARG A 35 -15.30 4.38 6.62
C ARG A 35 -16.18 4.35 7.85
N ASP A 36 -17.37 3.79 7.73
CA ASP A 36 -18.33 3.67 8.83
C ASP A 36 -18.15 2.33 9.57
N ILE A 37 -17.13 1.53 9.18
CA ILE A 37 -16.83 0.21 9.73
C ILE A 37 -15.56 0.30 10.58
N GLY A 38 -15.62 -0.13 11.83
CA GLY A 38 -14.49 -0.31 12.73
C GLY A 38 -13.59 0.92 12.86
N THR A 39 -12.35 0.84 12.39
CA THR A 39 -11.39 1.94 12.46
C THR A 39 -11.61 3.04 11.42
N GLY A 40 -12.57 2.88 10.53
CA GLY A 40 -12.80 3.78 9.39
C GLY A 40 -11.73 3.69 8.29
N ASN A 41 -10.75 2.80 8.42
CA ASN A 41 -9.73 2.62 7.39
C ASN A 41 -10.21 1.71 6.27
N PRO A 42 -10.31 2.17 5.00
CA PRO A 42 -10.75 1.34 3.88
C PRO A 42 -9.64 0.40 3.39
N GLY A 43 -9.29 -0.59 4.19
CA GLY A 43 -8.26 -1.58 3.89
C GLY A 43 -8.61 -2.96 4.42
N MET A 44 -7.86 -3.97 3.92
CA MET A 44 -8.09 -5.39 4.16
C MET A 44 -8.26 -5.74 5.64
N ALA A 45 -7.35 -5.29 6.51
CA ALA A 45 -7.36 -5.67 7.93
C ALA A 45 -8.65 -5.19 8.64
N ASN A 46 -9.08 -3.95 8.41
CA ASN A 46 -10.32 -3.42 8.98
C ASN A 46 -11.54 -4.21 8.49
N ILE A 47 -11.62 -4.43 7.18
CA ILE A 47 -12.75 -5.18 6.57
C ILE A 47 -12.74 -6.65 7.03
N ALA A 48 -11.58 -7.29 7.09
CA ALA A 48 -11.48 -8.68 7.58
C ALA A 48 -11.95 -8.83 9.03
N THR A 49 -11.61 -7.86 9.89
CA THR A 49 -11.99 -7.89 11.31
C THR A 49 -13.50 -7.74 11.51
N HIS A 50 -14.18 -6.91 10.71
CA HIS A 50 -15.58 -6.56 10.95
C HIS A 50 -16.57 -7.23 10.01
N LEU A 51 -16.18 -7.54 8.77
CA LEU A 51 -17.02 -8.22 7.76
C LEU A 51 -16.56 -9.65 7.44
N GLY A 52 -15.52 -10.13 8.14
CA GLY A 52 -15.01 -11.48 8.01
C GLY A 52 -13.90 -11.65 6.98
N LYS A 53 -13.18 -12.77 7.10
CA LYS A 53 -11.97 -13.08 6.34
C LYS A 53 -12.17 -13.08 4.83
N LYS A 54 -13.34 -13.56 4.35
CA LYS A 54 -13.66 -13.57 2.90
C LYS A 54 -13.74 -12.15 2.34
N ALA A 55 -14.42 -11.24 3.03
CA ALA A 55 -14.49 -9.83 2.63
C ALA A 55 -13.10 -9.17 2.63
N GLY A 56 -12.30 -9.42 3.67
CA GLY A 56 -10.92 -8.95 3.72
C GLY A 56 -10.05 -9.47 2.57
N LEU A 57 -10.19 -10.74 2.20
CA LEU A 57 -9.47 -11.34 1.06
C LEU A 57 -9.87 -10.71 -0.27
N LEU A 58 -11.16 -10.42 -0.48
CA LEU A 58 -11.63 -9.69 -1.67
C LEU A 58 -11.00 -8.30 -1.76
N VAL A 59 -10.90 -7.59 -0.62
CA VAL A 59 -10.22 -6.28 -0.59
C VAL A 59 -8.75 -6.42 -0.95
N LEU A 60 -8.05 -7.40 -0.36
CA LEU A 60 -6.63 -7.64 -0.65
C LEU A 60 -6.43 -7.95 -2.14
N SER A 61 -7.23 -8.88 -2.69
CA SER A 61 -7.14 -9.28 -4.10
C SER A 61 -7.38 -8.08 -5.03
N GLY A 62 -8.39 -7.27 -4.77
CA GLY A 62 -8.67 -6.09 -5.57
C GLY A 62 -7.58 -5.02 -5.48
N ASP A 63 -6.98 -4.81 -4.29
CA ASP A 63 -5.85 -3.89 -4.14
C ASP A 63 -4.59 -4.39 -4.88
N VAL A 64 -4.34 -5.70 -4.89
CA VAL A 64 -3.25 -6.32 -5.68
C VAL A 64 -3.53 -6.18 -7.18
N ILE A 65 -4.73 -6.55 -7.63
CA ILE A 65 -5.11 -6.51 -9.05
C ILE A 65 -5.04 -5.09 -9.61
N LYS A 66 -5.60 -4.09 -8.91
CA LYS A 66 -5.54 -2.70 -9.39
C LYS A 66 -4.12 -2.17 -9.48
N THR A 67 -3.24 -2.58 -8.54
CA THR A 67 -1.83 -2.17 -8.53
C THR A 67 -1.07 -2.84 -9.68
N ALA A 68 -1.31 -4.13 -9.91
CA ALA A 68 -0.73 -4.82 -11.05
C ALA A 68 -1.20 -4.22 -12.38
N ALA A 69 -2.50 -3.91 -12.50
CA ALA A 69 -3.06 -3.24 -13.66
C ALA A 69 -2.44 -1.84 -13.89
N ALA A 70 -2.23 -1.06 -12.83
CA ALA A 70 -1.56 0.23 -12.90
C ALA A 70 -0.13 0.10 -13.43
N CYS A 71 0.66 -0.80 -12.85
CA CYS A 71 2.04 -1.04 -13.26
C CYS A 71 2.12 -1.55 -14.71
N TRP A 72 1.27 -2.51 -15.07
CA TRP A 72 1.19 -3.02 -16.45
C TRP A 72 0.80 -1.93 -17.43
N PHE A 73 -0.23 -1.14 -17.13
CA PHE A 73 -0.67 -0.03 -17.97
C PHE A 73 0.44 1.00 -18.17
N CYS A 74 1.15 1.38 -17.11
CA CYS A 74 2.28 2.31 -17.21
C CYS A 74 3.42 1.76 -18.05
N HIS A 75 3.70 0.46 -17.95
CA HIS A 75 4.71 -0.18 -18.80
C HIS A 75 4.34 -0.16 -20.30
N GLN A 76 3.04 -0.33 -20.61
CA GLN A 76 2.56 -0.21 -22.00
C GLN A 76 2.53 1.26 -22.48
N LEU A 77 2.21 2.19 -21.58
CA LEU A 77 2.12 3.62 -21.89
C LEU A 77 3.48 4.25 -22.18
N ALA A 78 4.53 3.79 -21.49
CA ALA A 78 5.88 4.33 -21.59
C ALA A 78 6.93 3.19 -21.64
N PRO A 79 6.94 2.36 -22.69
CA PRO A 79 7.83 1.20 -22.79
C PRO A 79 9.31 1.60 -22.77
N GLU A 80 9.65 2.79 -23.25
CA GLU A 80 11.01 3.34 -23.21
C GLU A 80 11.55 3.63 -21.81
N LEU A 81 10.68 3.73 -20.81
CA LEU A 81 11.09 3.85 -19.41
C LEU A 81 11.42 2.48 -18.77
N GLY A 82 11.03 1.38 -19.37
CA GLY A 82 11.24 0.05 -18.82
C GLY A 82 10.70 -0.08 -17.39
N LEU A 83 11.54 -0.51 -16.46
CA LEU A 83 11.15 -0.66 -15.04
C LEU A 83 10.82 0.67 -14.34
N THR A 84 11.31 1.80 -14.85
CA THR A 84 10.98 3.12 -14.29
C THR A 84 9.48 3.43 -14.46
N ALA A 85 8.82 2.92 -15.49
CA ALA A 85 7.37 3.05 -15.64
C ALA A 85 6.62 2.37 -14.48
N LEU A 86 7.06 1.17 -14.03
CA LEU A 86 6.51 0.48 -12.86
C LEU A 86 6.79 1.26 -11.58
N LEU A 87 7.98 1.86 -11.47
CA LEU A 87 8.38 2.64 -10.30
C LEU A 87 7.41 3.80 -10.06
N TYR A 88 7.14 4.60 -11.08
CA TYR A 88 6.22 5.74 -10.97
C TYR A 88 4.74 5.33 -10.95
N GLY A 89 4.36 4.32 -11.71
CA GLY A 89 3.01 3.76 -11.70
C GLY A 89 2.63 3.20 -10.33
N GLY A 90 3.55 2.48 -9.68
CA GLY A 90 3.36 1.95 -8.34
C GLY A 90 3.28 3.03 -7.27
N LEU A 91 4.18 4.02 -7.30
CA LEU A 91 4.08 5.19 -6.41
C LEU A 91 2.75 5.92 -6.61
N GLY A 92 2.34 6.13 -7.86
CA GLY A 92 1.02 6.70 -8.18
C GLY A 92 -0.12 5.90 -7.55
N ALA A 93 -0.07 4.56 -7.67
CA ALA A 93 -1.09 3.69 -7.08
C ALA A 93 -1.14 3.81 -5.55
N VAL A 94 0.00 3.94 -4.88
CA VAL A 94 0.05 4.20 -3.42
C VAL A 94 -0.59 5.55 -3.08
N LEU A 95 -0.24 6.61 -3.81
CA LEU A 95 -0.79 7.94 -3.60
C LEU A 95 -2.30 7.97 -3.81
N GLY A 96 -2.79 7.36 -4.91
CA GLY A 96 -4.21 7.26 -5.21
C GLY A 96 -4.98 6.45 -4.16
N HIS A 97 -4.42 5.36 -3.67
CA HIS A 97 -5.04 4.56 -2.61
C HIS A 97 -5.10 5.30 -1.27
N ASN A 98 -4.07 6.08 -0.94
CA ASN A 98 -3.98 6.79 0.32
C ASN A 98 -4.81 8.09 0.35
N TRP A 99 -4.85 8.80 -0.78
CA TRP A 99 -5.52 10.10 -0.92
C TRP A 99 -6.36 10.20 -2.20
N PRO A 100 -7.37 9.34 -2.38
CA PRO A 100 -8.21 9.35 -3.58
C PRO A 100 -9.05 10.62 -3.65
N ILE A 101 -9.00 11.32 -4.78
CA ILE A 101 -9.71 12.61 -4.97
C ILE A 101 -11.21 12.48 -4.80
N TRP A 102 -11.83 11.43 -5.34
CA TRP A 102 -13.28 11.18 -5.27
C TRP A 102 -13.77 10.81 -3.87
N TYR A 103 -12.85 10.55 -2.95
CA TYR A 103 -13.15 10.32 -1.55
C TYR A 103 -12.57 11.42 -0.63
N LYS A 104 -12.36 12.63 -1.18
CA LYS A 104 -11.87 13.81 -0.45
C LYS A 104 -10.54 13.52 0.30
N GLY A 105 -9.66 12.74 -0.32
CA GLY A 105 -8.36 12.36 0.24
C GLY A 105 -8.42 11.36 1.41
N ARG A 106 -9.56 10.74 1.69
CA ARG A 106 -9.73 9.80 2.80
C ARG A 106 -9.65 8.35 2.30
N GLY A 107 -8.46 7.90 1.99
CA GLY A 107 -8.17 6.54 1.55
C GLY A 107 -7.57 5.64 2.63
N GLY A 108 -6.99 4.51 2.18
CA GLY A 108 -6.33 3.52 3.03
C GLY A 108 -4.93 3.93 3.48
N LYS A 109 -4.14 2.94 3.92
CA LYS A 109 -2.76 3.15 4.37
C LYS A 109 -1.70 2.64 3.39
N GLY A 110 -2.11 1.99 2.31
CA GLY A 110 -1.27 1.63 1.18
C GLY A 110 -0.39 0.39 1.35
N VAL A 111 -0.53 -0.40 2.43
CA VAL A 111 0.36 -1.56 2.68
C VAL A 111 0.24 -2.60 1.57
N ALA A 112 -0.98 -3.07 1.26
CA ALA A 112 -1.21 -4.08 0.22
C ALA A 112 -0.76 -3.59 -1.17
N VAL A 113 -1.02 -2.32 -1.48
CA VAL A 113 -0.60 -1.66 -2.73
C VAL A 113 0.93 -1.57 -2.81
N THR A 114 1.60 -1.17 -1.72
CA THR A 114 3.06 -1.15 -1.65
C THR A 114 3.65 -2.54 -1.82
N CYS A 115 3.15 -3.55 -1.12
CA CYS A 115 3.64 -4.92 -1.28
C CYS A 115 3.47 -5.43 -2.72
N ALA A 116 2.29 -5.23 -3.32
CA ALA A 116 2.01 -5.65 -4.70
C ALA A 116 2.93 -4.94 -5.70
N TRP A 117 3.12 -3.63 -5.55
CA TRP A 117 4.05 -2.86 -6.37
C TRP A 117 5.49 -3.33 -6.22
N LEU A 118 5.96 -3.51 -4.98
CA LEU A 118 7.33 -3.99 -4.72
C LEU A 118 7.55 -5.38 -5.30
N MET A 119 6.57 -6.28 -5.26
CA MET A 119 6.66 -7.61 -5.86
C MET A 119 6.83 -7.56 -7.39
N LEU A 120 6.31 -6.55 -8.05
CA LEU A 120 6.49 -6.34 -9.50
C LEU A 120 7.82 -5.65 -9.82
N TYR A 121 8.28 -4.76 -8.95
CA TYR A 121 9.48 -3.95 -9.19
C TYR A 121 10.77 -4.60 -8.68
N LEU A 122 10.72 -5.25 -7.51
CA LEU A 122 11.84 -5.93 -6.80
C LEU A 122 11.44 -7.39 -6.46
N PRO A 123 11.19 -8.29 -7.41
CA PRO A 123 10.48 -9.55 -7.16
C PRO A 123 11.05 -10.39 -6.02
N VAL A 124 12.35 -10.64 -6.02
CA VAL A 124 13.00 -11.48 -4.98
C VAL A 124 13.09 -10.75 -3.65
N THR A 125 13.56 -9.51 -3.67
CA THR A 125 13.83 -8.74 -2.45
C THR A 125 12.55 -8.34 -1.73
N SER A 126 11.48 -8.05 -2.47
CA SER A 126 10.19 -7.70 -1.86
C SER A 126 9.61 -8.85 -1.04
N VAL A 127 9.82 -10.10 -1.45
CA VAL A 127 9.41 -11.26 -0.65
C VAL A 127 10.14 -11.24 0.70
N LEU A 128 11.45 -10.98 0.70
CA LEU A 128 12.23 -10.87 1.95
C LEU A 128 11.76 -9.69 2.81
N CYS A 129 11.49 -8.53 2.20
CA CYS A 129 10.95 -7.37 2.92
C CYS A 129 9.57 -7.70 3.54
N CYS A 130 8.68 -8.34 2.79
CA CYS A 130 7.36 -8.75 3.27
C CYS A 130 7.46 -9.79 4.39
N LEU A 131 8.35 -10.77 4.27
CA LEU A 131 8.62 -11.75 5.32
C LEU A 131 9.14 -11.07 6.58
N ALA A 132 10.13 -10.17 6.46
CA ALA A 132 10.66 -9.42 7.60
C ALA A 132 9.57 -8.58 8.29
N GLY A 133 8.74 -7.89 7.51
CA GLY A 133 7.59 -7.16 8.04
C GLY A 133 6.56 -8.06 8.71
N GLY A 134 6.27 -9.22 8.11
CA GLY A 134 5.39 -10.24 8.70
C GLY A 134 5.93 -10.77 10.02
N VAL A 135 7.21 -11.12 10.08
CA VAL A 135 7.89 -11.52 11.32
C VAL A 135 7.83 -10.42 12.37
N ALA A 136 8.06 -9.17 12.00
CA ALA A 136 7.93 -8.03 12.92
C ALA A 136 6.51 -7.91 13.50
N VAL A 137 5.46 -8.13 12.67
CA VAL A 137 4.07 -8.16 13.16
C VAL A 137 3.84 -9.35 14.10
N LEU A 138 4.35 -10.54 13.76
CA LEU A 138 4.21 -11.73 14.62
C LEU A 138 4.88 -11.53 15.98
N LEU A 139 6.05 -10.92 16.02
CA LEU A 139 6.81 -10.68 17.26
C LEU A 139 6.22 -9.54 18.11
N THR A 140 5.76 -8.46 17.47
CA THR A 140 5.28 -7.27 18.18
C THR A 140 3.77 -7.25 18.38
N GLY A 141 3.02 -7.92 17.52
CA GLY A 141 1.56 -7.82 17.44
C GLY A 141 1.04 -6.59 16.67
N TYR A 142 1.91 -5.70 16.18
CA TYR A 142 1.52 -4.40 15.65
C TYR A 142 1.68 -4.31 14.13
N LEU A 143 0.57 -4.19 13.39
CA LEU A 143 0.56 -3.99 11.93
C LEU A 143 1.38 -2.76 11.47
N PRO A 144 1.34 -1.59 12.16
CA PRO A 144 2.14 -0.42 11.78
C PRO A 144 3.64 -0.69 11.70
N VAL A 145 4.18 -1.52 12.60
CA VAL A 145 5.62 -1.85 12.64
C VAL A 145 6.02 -2.61 11.37
N GLY A 146 5.28 -3.66 11.02
CA GLY A 146 5.57 -4.43 9.81
C GLY A 146 5.42 -3.61 8.53
N ALA A 147 4.39 -2.78 8.45
CA ALA A 147 4.16 -1.93 7.28
C ALA A 147 5.32 -0.95 7.02
N VAL A 148 5.80 -0.29 8.06
CA VAL A 148 6.94 0.65 7.97
C VAL A 148 8.23 -0.10 7.65
N LEU A 149 8.46 -1.26 8.27
CA LEU A 149 9.65 -2.07 8.04
C LEU A 149 9.75 -2.55 6.58
N ILE A 150 8.65 -3.03 5.98
CA ILE A 150 8.61 -3.43 4.57
C ILE A 150 9.08 -2.29 3.67
N ALA A 151 8.50 -1.11 3.84
CA ALA A 151 8.82 0.03 2.99
C ALA A 151 10.27 0.53 3.22
N ALA A 152 10.74 0.55 4.46
CA ALA A 152 12.08 0.99 4.81
C ALA A 152 13.18 0.06 4.24
N LEU A 153 12.98 -1.26 4.33
CA LEU A 153 13.94 -2.24 3.81
C LEU A 153 14.06 -2.21 2.28
N ALA A 154 13.00 -1.84 1.56
CA ALA A 154 13.03 -1.71 0.11
C ALA A 154 13.94 -0.57 -0.38
N VAL A 155 14.18 0.47 0.43
CA VAL A 155 14.96 1.66 0.05
C VAL A 155 16.41 1.32 -0.32
N PRO A 156 17.23 0.75 0.58
CA PRO A 156 18.64 0.45 0.27
C PRO A 156 18.76 -0.54 -0.89
N VAL A 157 17.84 -1.47 -1.01
CA VAL A 157 17.87 -2.46 -2.09
C VAL A 157 17.58 -1.82 -3.44
N GLY A 158 16.53 -1.01 -3.53
CA GLY A 158 16.22 -0.29 -4.77
C GLY A 158 17.34 0.66 -5.18
N TRP A 159 17.99 1.30 -4.20
CA TRP A 159 19.15 2.15 -4.46
C TRP A 159 20.32 1.37 -5.04
N LEU A 160 20.67 0.24 -4.44
CA LEU A 160 21.81 -0.58 -4.87
C LEU A 160 21.55 -1.27 -6.23
N GLN A 161 20.32 -1.71 -6.51
CA GLN A 161 19.99 -2.44 -7.73
C GLN A 161 19.66 -1.52 -8.92
N TYR A 162 19.01 -0.38 -8.68
CA TYR A 162 18.46 0.47 -9.74
C TYR A 162 18.87 1.95 -9.63
N GLY A 163 19.79 2.27 -8.70
CA GLY A 163 20.40 3.59 -8.57
C GLY A 163 19.57 4.61 -7.81
N THR A 164 20.01 5.85 -7.85
CA THR A 164 19.54 6.96 -6.99
C THR A 164 18.06 7.29 -7.21
N GLU A 165 17.57 7.24 -8.44
CA GLU A 165 16.17 7.54 -8.77
C GLU A 165 15.23 6.54 -8.06
N ALA A 166 15.53 5.25 -8.15
CA ALA A 166 14.77 4.20 -7.49
C ALA A 166 14.81 4.33 -5.97
N GLY A 167 16.00 4.55 -5.41
CA GLY A 167 16.19 4.79 -3.98
C GLY A 167 15.38 5.98 -3.48
N ALA A 168 15.37 7.09 -4.20
CA ALA A 168 14.63 8.29 -3.83
C ALA A 168 13.10 8.07 -3.85
N VAL A 169 12.57 7.40 -4.89
CA VAL A 169 11.13 7.09 -5.00
C VAL A 169 10.70 6.12 -3.90
N LEU A 170 11.50 5.10 -3.61
CA LEU A 170 11.21 4.16 -2.52
C LEU A 170 11.35 4.81 -1.14
N ALA A 171 12.29 5.74 -0.96
CA ALA A 171 12.38 6.53 0.27
C ALA A 171 11.15 7.41 0.48
N LEU A 172 10.65 8.05 -0.59
CA LEU A 172 9.39 8.79 -0.54
C LEU A 172 8.23 7.88 -0.12
N ASN A 173 8.15 6.66 -0.69
CA ASN A 173 7.14 5.70 -0.27
C ASN A 173 7.30 5.29 1.20
N ALA A 174 8.52 5.12 1.71
CA ALA A 174 8.76 4.82 3.13
C ALA A 174 8.30 5.98 4.03
N VAL A 175 8.56 7.23 3.65
CA VAL A 175 8.03 8.42 4.36
C VAL A 175 6.50 8.43 4.34
N ILE A 176 5.88 8.16 3.19
CA ILE A 176 4.42 8.03 3.08
C ILE A 176 3.90 6.94 4.02
N MET A 177 4.56 5.79 4.06
CA MET A 177 4.17 4.67 4.94
C MET A 177 4.24 5.07 6.42
N VAL A 178 5.31 5.75 6.85
CA VAL A 178 5.44 6.28 8.22
C VAL A 178 4.31 7.26 8.51
N THR A 179 4.06 8.24 7.65
CA THR A 179 3.01 9.25 7.87
C THR A 179 1.62 8.62 7.96
N ARG A 180 1.31 7.61 7.11
CA ARG A 180 0.01 6.91 7.15
C ARG A 180 -0.17 6.01 8.36
N HIS A 181 0.92 5.61 9.02
CA HIS A 181 0.91 4.80 10.24
C HIS A 181 1.25 5.58 11.50
N TRP A 182 1.52 6.90 11.38
CA TRP A 182 1.98 7.74 12.49
C TRP A 182 1.11 7.64 13.75
N ALA A 183 -0.21 7.78 13.60
CA ALA A 183 -1.13 7.66 14.74
C ALA A 183 -1.07 6.27 15.41
N GLY A 184 -0.89 5.20 14.63
CA GLY A 184 -0.70 3.85 15.17
C GLY A 184 0.63 3.71 15.91
N LEU A 185 1.72 4.25 15.36
CA LEU A 185 3.03 4.27 16.02
C LEU A 185 3.00 5.05 17.34
N GLN A 186 2.30 6.20 17.38
CA GLN A 186 2.10 6.95 18.61
C GLN A 186 1.29 6.15 19.65
N ARG A 187 0.23 5.44 19.23
CA ARG A 187 -0.53 4.58 20.15
C ARG A 187 0.29 3.40 20.65
N ILE A 188 1.18 2.83 19.84
CA ILE A 188 2.13 1.81 20.31
C ILE A 188 3.01 2.38 21.44
N HIS A 189 3.57 3.57 21.23
CA HIS A 189 4.42 4.23 22.24
C HIS A 189 3.68 4.49 23.55
N ARG A 190 2.36 4.75 23.49
CA ARG A 190 1.50 4.95 24.68
C ARG A 190 0.94 3.65 25.26
N GLY A 191 1.21 2.48 24.65
CA GLY A 191 0.62 1.21 25.06
C GLY A 191 -0.88 1.07 24.74
N GLU A 192 -1.41 1.89 23.83
CA GLU A 192 -2.85 1.97 23.48
C GLU A 192 -3.20 1.24 22.19
N GLU A 193 -2.22 0.84 21.36
CA GLU A 193 -2.48 0.18 20.08
C GLU A 193 -2.95 -1.24 20.30
N LEU A 194 -3.98 -1.64 19.54
CA LEU A 194 -4.51 -3.00 19.57
C LEU A 194 -3.53 -3.97 18.89
N GLN A 195 -3.20 -5.04 19.60
CA GLN A 195 -2.41 -6.12 19.02
C GLN A 195 -3.28 -6.96 18.08
N PHE A 196 -2.77 -7.23 16.88
CA PHE A 196 -3.52 -7.94 15.84
C PHE A 196 -3.91 -9.37 16.23
N PHE A 197 -3.06 -10.05 17.03
CA PHE A 197 -3.25 -11.45 17.47
C PHE A 197 -3.73 -11.59 18.92
N ARG A 198 -3.85 -10.52 19.66
CA ARG A 198 -4.32 -10.50 21.05
C ARG A 198 -5.46 -9.49 21.17
N PRO A 199 -6.71 -9.90 20.87
CA PRO A 199 -7.85 -9.06 21.21
C PRO A 199 -7.81 -8.76 22.71
N LYS A 200 -8.09 -7.52 23.12
CA LYS A 200 -8.28 -7.18 24.54
C LYS A 200 -9.39 -8.09 25.07
N LEU A 201 -9.07 -8.89 26.09
CA LEU A 201 -10.03 -9.57 26.93
C LEU A 201 -10.96 -8.56 27.58
#